data_72f18105b8b9b59510ae80fe351233dd
#
_entry.id   72f18105b8b9b59510ae80fe351233dd
#
_cell.length_a   1.000
_cell.length_b   1.000
_cell.length_c   1.000
_cell.angle_alpha   90.00
_cell.angle_beta   90.00
_cell.angle_gamma   90.00
#
_symmetry.space_group_name_H-M   'P 1'
#
loop_
_entity.id
_entity.type
_entity.pdbx_description
1 polymer ?
#
loop_
_entity_poly.entity_id
_entity_poly.type
_entity_poly.pdbx_seq_one_letter_code
_entity_poly.pdbx_strand_id
1 'polypeptide(L)'
;MAVHHSTRPFTPGTAPLVSFAEEVFGYLPRADQRRWAHAYLEGLLSTPGKKTVRRLAAAVSASPTASQSLHQFVNASPWDWGPALRSLAHWTLRRTVPRAWTIGTVVMPKRGESSVGVHRRFDPASGRTVNCQVGVGIFLSTETEPVPLGWRILLPSRWTDDDTLRERARIPESSVGDRPASAQVLDLVHTIHSRTTATPLPVVADMTSCTETGSLLRGLHRTGCDFVVAVPASLAVLPGGRTRGEAQDTPVPVRRLVYQGDGFGEVPALLGAPGPVPGGQPRRLLNTLVRLPERPGARPGTDTTPPVLRAFARRVPGRQADEPVWITNLTRHSAEELIALTGHHARTAGALRVLEDDFGLRDFEGRSFPGWHHHMTLVSAAFAYSRLADATAARTDRPLAVVRSA
;
A
#
# COMPACT_ATOMS: atom_id res chain seq x y z
N MET A 1 -1.38 27.21 6.88
CA MET A 1 -0.32 27.55 5.92
C MET A 1 -0.07 26.32 5.06
N ALA A 2 -0.44 26.40 3.79
CA ALA A 2 -0.20 25.31 2.82
C ALA A 2 1.30 25.29 2.50
N VAL A 3 1.96 24.20 2.77
CA VAL A 3 3.33 23.95 2.32
C VAL A 3 3.24 23.68 0.82
N HIS A 4 3.54 24.71 0.02
CA HIS A 4 3.77 24.55 -1.41
C HIS A 4 5.03 23.70 -1.59
N HIS A 5 4.87 22.42 -1.88
CA HIS A 5 5.96 21.64 -2.45
C HIS A 5 6.24 22.22 -3.83
N SER A 6 7.37 22.92 -3.93
CA SER A 6 7.89 23.45 -5.20
C SER A 6 8.22 22.27 -6.10
N THR A 7 7.32 21.94 -7.01
CA THR A 7 7.62 21.05 -8.13
C THR A 7 8.53 21.79 -9.08
N ARG A 8 9.84 21.49 -9.05
CA ARG A 8 10.76 21.93 -10.12
C ARG A 8 10.21 21.44 -11.47
N PRO A 9 10.19 22.29 -12.51
CA PRO A 9 9.79 21.85 -13.83
C PRO A 9 10.76 20.75 -14.30
N PHE A 10 10.19 19.59 -14.66
CA PHE A 10 10.93 18.48 -15.25
C PHE A 10 11.41 18.86 -16.64
N THR A 11 12.70 18.73 -16.92
CA THR A 11 13.28 18.92 -18.25
C THR A 11 13.30 17.57 -18.97
N PRO A 12 12.56 17.38 -20.08
CA PRO A 12 12.50 16.12 -20.81
C PRO A 12 13.89 15.69 -21.36
N GLY A 13 14.13 14.37 -21.39
CA GLY A 13 15.28 13.79 -22.07
C GLY A 13 16.61 13.86 -21.32
N THR A 14 16.61 14.05 -20.00
CA THR A 14 17.86 14.06 -19.22
C THR A 14 18.49 12.67 -19.14
N ALA A 15 19.84 12.59 -19.27
CA ALA A 15 20.61 11.35 -19.12
C ALA A 15 20.24 10.52 -17.88
N PRO A 16 19.88 11.12 -16.71
CA PRO A 16 19.44 10.37 -15.56
C PRO A 16 18.13 9.57 -15.75
N LEU A 17 17.15 10.09 -16.51
CA LEU A 17 15.89 9.36 -16.78
C LEU A 17 16.12 8.17 -17.72
N VAL A 18 16.97 8.34 -18.73
CA VAL A 18 17.34 7.25 -19.65
C VAL A 18 17.99 6.10 -18.87
N SER A 19 18.97 6.43 -18.02
CA SER A 19 19.66 5.45 -17.17
C SER A 19 18.71 4.73 -16.21
N PHE A 20 17.79 5.47 -15.59
CA PHE A 20 16.76 4.88 -14.73
C PHE A 20 15.81 3.95 -15.50
N ALA A 21 15.33 4.40 -16.68
CA ALA A 21 14.46 3.59 -17.51
C ALA A 21 15.14 2.30 -17.98
N GLU A 22 16.43 2.36 -18.32
CA GLU A 22 17.23 1.17 -18.69
C GLU A 22 17.41 0.26 -17.48
N GLU A 23 17.67 0.77 -16.28
CA GLU A 23 17.80 -0.04 -15.07
C GLU A 23 16.49 -0.77 -14.72
N VAL A 24 15.33 -0.12 -14.88
CA VAL A 24 14.04 -0.70 -14.50
C VAL A 24 13.42 -1.54 -15.61
N PHE A 25 13.56 -1.14 -16.87
CA PHE A 25 12.88 -1.75 -18.02
C PHE A 25 13.84 -2.35 -19.07
N GLY A 26 15.15 -2.33 -18.85
CA GLY A 26 16.14 -2.88 -19.77
C GLY A 26 16.02 -4.38 -20.01
N TYR A 27 15.37 -5.13 -19.10
CA TYR A 27 15.03 -6.54 -19.28
C TYR A 27 14.03 -6.82 -20.42
N LEU A 28 13.30 -5.80 -20.89
CA LEU A 28 12.36 -5.95 -22.00
C LEU A 28 13.13 -6.38 -23.27
N PRO A 29 12.73 -7.49 -23.93
CA PRO A 29 13.52 -8.11 -24.97
C PRO A 29 13.62 -7.26 -26.24
N ARG A 30 12.60 -6.44 -26.53
CA ARG A 30 12.52 -5.67 -27.77
C ARG A 30 12.90 -4.21 -27.55
N ALA A 31 13.70 -3.66 -28.45
CA ALA A 31 14.14 -2.26 -28.40
C ALA A 31 12.96 -1.27 -28.45
N ASP A 32 11.89 -1.58 -29.20
CA ASP A 32 10.69 -0.74 -29.25
C ASP A 32 9.95 -0.74 -27.91
N GLN A 33 9.89 -1.86 -27.18
CA GLN A 33 9.30 -1.90 -25.84
C GLN A 33 10.09 -1.02 -24.86
N ARG A 34 11.42 -1.10 -24.84
CA ARG A 34 12.27 -0.24 -24.00
C ARG A 34 12.07 1.25 -24.32
N ARG A 35 12.03 1.59 -25.61
CA ARG A 35 11.75 2.95 -26.06
C ARG A 35 10.38 3.45 -25.59
N TRP A 36 9.33 2.63 -25.71
CA TRP A 36 7.99 3.04 -25.28
C TRP A 36 7.84 3.07 -23.76
N ALA A 37 8.56 2.23 -23.01
CA ALA A 37 8.64 2.34 -21.56
C ALA A 37 9.24 3.69 -21.14
N HIS A 38 10.37 4.09 -21.73
CA HIS A 38 10.98 5.40 -21.51
C HIS A 38 10.02 6.55 -21.88
N ALA A 39 9.44 6.52 -23.08
CA ALA A 39 8.50 7.53 -23.53
C ALA A 39 7.26 7.67 -22.64
N TYR A 40 6.77 6.56 -22.10
CA TYR A 40 5.65 6.57 -21.17
C TYR A 40 6.03 7.25 -19.83
N LEU A 41 7.20 6.92 -19.28
CA LEU A 41 7.74 7.58 -18.08
C LEU A 41 7.92 9.08 -18.29
N GLU A 42 8.55 9.47 -19.38
CA GLU A 42 8.74 10.88 -19.76
C GLU A 42 7.40 11.61 -19.88
N GLY A 43 6.42 10.98 -20.54
CA GLY A 43 5.07 11.51 -20.65
C GLY A 43 4.38 11.70 -19.29
N LEU A 44 4.49 10.71 -18.38
CA LEU A 44 3.94 10.82 -17.03
C LEU A 44 4.56 11.98 -16.25
N LEU A 45 5.85 12.21 -16.40
CA LEU A 45 6.60 13.25 -15.69
C LEU A 45 6.36 14.66 -16.27
N SER A 46 6.19 14.78 -17.59
CA SER A 46 6.13 16.06 -18.29
C SER A 46 4.70 16.57 -18.56
N THR A 47 3.70 15.67 -18.66
CA THR A 47 2.33 16.08 -19.01
C THR A 47 1.61 16.64 -17.78
N PRO A 48 1.10 17.88 -17.78
CA PRO A 48 0.32 18.41 -16.66
C PRO A 48 -1.12 17.85 -16.65
N GLY A 49 -1.69 17.68 -15.47
CA GLY A 49 -3.07 17.23 -15.26
C GLY A 49 -3.33 15.82 -15.77
N LYS A 50 -4.47 15.56 -16.41
CA LYS A 50 -4.90 14.20 -16.79
C LYS A 50 -3.92 13.50 -17.74
N LYS A 51 -3.53 12.26 -17.42
CA LYS A 51 -2.51 11.45 -18.13
C LYS A 51 -3.13 10.45 -19.12
N THR A 52 -3.96 10.95 -20.05
CA THR A 52 -4.46 10.07 -21.14
C THR A 52 -3.32 9.68 -22.08
N VAL A 53 -3.37 8.48 -22.66
CA VAL A 53 -2.35 8.01 -23.61
C VAL A 53 -2.10 9.00 -24.74
N ARG A 54 -3.16 9.67 -25.24
CA ARG A 54 -3.07 10.71 -26.27
C ARG A 54 -2.23 11.91 -25.81
N ARG A 55 -2.45 12.38 -24.57
CA ARG A 55 -1.70 13.52 -24.01
C ARG A 55 -0.24 13.16 -23.72
N LEU A 56 -0.02 11.96 -23.19
CA LEU A 56 1.34 11.44 -22.97
C LEU A 56 2.10 11.38 -24.31
N ALA A 57 1.49 10.82 -25.34
CA ALA A 57 2.09 10.75 -26.67
C ALA A 57 2.43 12.11 -27.25
N ALA A 58 1.52 13.08 -27.15
CA ALA A 58 1.74 14.43 -27.65
C ALA A 58 2.86 15.19 -26.93
N ALA A 59 3.13 14.84 -25.66
CA ALA A 59 4.21 15.46 -24.88
C ALA A 59 5.60 14.94 -25.26
N VAL A 60 5.71 13.69 -25.78
CA VAL A 60 7.00 13.03 -26.00
C VAL A 60 7.35 12.76 -27.46
N SER A 61 6.41 12.95 -28.39
CA SER A 61 6.62 12.63 -29.80
C SER A 61 5.74 13.44 -30.73
N ALA A 62 6.31 13.93 -31.81
CA ALA A 62 5.59 14.56 -32.92
C ALA A 62 4.96 13.53 -33.89
N SER A 63 5.24 12.24 -33.72
CA SER A 63 4.72 11.19 -34.62
C SER A 63 3.21 11.02 -34.44
N PRO A 64 2.42 11.00 -35.51
CA PRO A 64 0.98 10.80 -35.46
C PRO A 64 0.59 9.41 -34.94
N THR A 65 1.50 8.44 -35.03
CA THR A 65 1.27 7.04 -34.55
C THR A 65 1.70 6.81 -33.10
N ALA A 66 2.34 7.79 -32.44
CA ALA A 66 2.85 7.64 -31.08
C ALA A 66 1.77 7.24 -30.08
N SER A 67 0.56 7.82 -30.18
CA SER A 67 -0.56 7.47 -29.30
C SER A 67 -0.99 6.01 -29.46
N GLN A 68 -1.06 5.51 -30.69
CA GLN A 68 -1.37 4.11 -30.96
C GLN A 68 -0.29 3.18 -30.42
N SER A 69 0.97 3.52 -30.63
CA SER A 69 2.11 2.71 -30.15
C SER A 69 2.19 2.65 -28.62
N LEU A 70 1.98 3.78 -27.92
CA LEU A 70 1.91 3.81 -26.46
C LEU A 70 0.71 3.00 -25.95
N HIS A 71 -0.45 3.13 -26.60
CA HIS A 71 -1.63 2.36 -26.27
C HIS A 71 -1.38 0.84 -26.43
N GLN A 72 -0.74 0.44 -27.53
CA GLN A 72 -0.37 -0.95 -27.78
C GLN A 72 0.65 -1.46 -26.76
N PHE A 73 1.65 -0.66 -26.41
CA PHE A 73 2.66 -1.02 -25.42
C PHE A 73 2.05 -1.32 -24.05
N VAL A 74 1.14 -0.47 -23.58
CA VAL A 74 0.53 -0.66 -22.26
C VAL A 74 -0.54 -1.76 -22.27
N ASN A 75 -1.41 -1.82 -23.30
CA ASN A 75 -2.60 -2.68 -23.28
C ASN A 75 -2.42 -4.03 -23.94
N ALA A 76 -1.58 -4.14 -24.96
CA ALA A 76 -1.48 -5.32 -25.80
C ALA A 76 -0.14 -6.04 -25.74
N SER A 77 0.95 -5.31 -25.52
CA SER A 77 2.30 -5.88 -25.50
C SER A 77 2.48 -6.88 -24.34
N PRO A 78 2.95 -8.11 -24.62
CA PRO A 78 3.08 -9.16 -23.62
C PRO A 78 4.38 -9.02 -22.85
N TRP A 79 4.45 -8.14 -21.86
CA TRP A 79 5.61 -8.05 -20.97
C TRP A 79 5.21 -8.31 -19.50
N ASP A 80 6.12 -8.94 -18.77
CA ASP A 80 5.94 -9.21 -17.35
C ASP A 80 6.38 -7.98 -16.53
N TRP A 81 5.51 -7.46 -15.69
CA TRP A 81 5.79 -6.33 -14.80
C TRP A 81 6.60 -6.73 -13.54
N GLY A 82 6.68 -8.02 -13.25
CA GLY A 82 7.41 -8.53 -12.07
C GLY A 82 8.89 -8.14 -12.06
N PRO A 83 9.66 -8.33 -13.14
CA PRO A 83 11.06 -7.87 -13.20
C PRO A 83 11.19 -6.37 -13.00
N ALA A 84 10.35 -5.54 -13.63
CA ALA A 84 10.37 -4.10 -13.44
C ALA A 84 10.16 -3.70 -11.96
N LEU A 85 9.21 -4.31 -11.27
CA LEU A 85 8.97 -4.05 -9.85
C LEU A 85 10.14 -4.51 -8.96
N ARG A 86 10.83 -5.61 -9.32
CA ARG A 86 12.06 -6.02 -8.61
C ARG A 86 13.18 -5.01 -8.79
N SER A 87 13.43 -4.58 -10.02
CA SER A 87 14.45 -3.57 -10.31
C SER A 87 14.13 -2.23 -9.62
N LEU A 88 12.85 -1.82 -9.64
CA LEU A 88 12.38 -0.63 -8.95
C LEU A 88 12.59 -0.72 -7.43
N ALA A 89 12.30 -1.89 -6.82
CA ALA A 89 12.54 -2.10 -5.40
C ALA A 89 14.04 -1.98 -5.06
N HIS A 90 14.91 -2.61 -5.83
CA HIS A 90 16.35 -2.50 -5.64
C HIS A 90 16.84 -1.06 -5.83
N TRP A 91 16.36 -0.37 -6.86
CA TRP A 91 16.70 1.02 -7.11
C TRP A 91 16.31 1.93 -5.95
N THR A 92 15.10 1.72 -5.39
CA THR A 92 14.59 2.46 -4.23
C THR A 92 15.42 2.17 -2.97
N LEU A 93 15.67 0.90 -2.66
CA LEU A 93 16.43 0.48 -1.46
C LEU A 93 17.86 1.03 -1.43
N ARG A 94 18.50 1.22 -2.59
CA ARG A 94 19.82 1.85 -2.63
C ARG A 94 19.81 3.36 -2.34
N ARG A 95 18.67 4.02 -2.45
CA ARG A 95 18.51 5.48 -2.32
C ARG A 95 17.85 5.94 -1.04
N THR A 96 17.23 5.03 -0.28
CA THR A 96 16.44 5.38 0.89
C THR A 96 16.72 4.43 2.06
N VAL A 97 16.35 4.87 3.25
CA VAL A 97 16.34 4.02 4.45
C VAL A 97 14.91 3.49 4.63
N PRO A 98 14.69 2.19 4.46
CA PRO A 98 13.38 1.58 4.62
C PRO A 98 12.95 1.56 6.09
N ARG A 99 11.65 1.76 6.37
CA ARG A 99 11.10 1.81 7.72
C ARG A 99 9.95 0.84 7.94
N ALA A 100 9.07 0.68 6.95
CA ALA A 100 7.91 -0.20 7.04
C ALA A 100 7.39 -0.54 5.63
N TRP A 101 6.68 -1.66 5.52
CA TRP A 101 5.77 -1.90 4.41
C TRP A 101 4.41 -1.32 4.76
N THR A 102 3.84 -0.51 3.88
CA THR A 102 2.50 0.04 4.12
C THR A 102 1.54 -0.36 3.02
N ILE A 103 0.28 -0.53 3.38
CA ILE A 103 -0.78 -0.88 2.43
C ILE A 103 -1.64 0.35 2.18
N GLY A 104 -1.88 0.63 0.91
CA GLY A 104 -2.79 1.67 0.47
C GLY A 104 -3.86 1.13 -0.47
N THR A 105 -5.07 1.66 -0.38
CA THR A 105 -6.18 1.30 -1.26
C THR A 105 -6.60 2.51 -2.08
N VAL A 106 -6.81 2.31 -3.38
CA VAL A 106 -7.29 3.34 -4.31
C VAL A 106 -8.59 2.92 -4.95
N VAL A 107 -9.57 3.82 -4.93
CA VAL A 107 -10.83 3.68 -5.66
C VAL A 107 -10.75 4.50 -6.93
N MET A 108 -10.87 3.86 -8.08
CA MET A 108 -10.77 4.45 -9.42
C MET A 108 -12.13 4.46 -10.10
N PRO A 109 -12.90 5.56 -10.06
CA PRO A 109 -14.19 5.66 -10.73
C PRO A 109 -14.06 5.40 -12.23
N LYS A 110 -14.98 4.64 -12.79
CA LYS A 110 -15.01 4.28 -14.22
C LYS A 110 -16.36 4.55 -14.84
N ARG A 111 -16.35 4.97 -16.11
CA ARG A 111 -17.54 5.07 -16.93
C ARG A 111 -17.73 3.72 -17.66
N GLY A 112 -18.89 3.11 -17.47
CA GLY A 112 -19.20 1.81 -18.07
C GLY A 112 -18.56 0.62 -17.35
N GLU A 113 -18.80 -0.60 -17.87
CA GLU A 113 -18.54 -1.88 -17.20
C GLU A 113 -17.46 -2.73 -17.88
N SER A 114 -16.79 -2.19 -18.90
CA SER A 114 -15.88 -2.99 -19.76
C SER A 114 -14.44 -3.08 -19.25
N SER A 115 -14.05 -2.27 -18.28
CA SER A 115 -12.69 -2.32 -17.74
C SER A 115 -12.57 -3.41 -16.67
N VAL A 116 -11.47 -4.17 -16.68
CA VAL A 116 -11.24 -5.27 -15.75
C VAL A 116 -11.48 -4.87 -14.29
N GLY A 117 -12.16 -5.71 -13.52
CA GLY A 117 -12.42 -5.50 -12.10
C GLY A 117 -13.45 -4.40 -11.77
N VAL A 118 -14.09 -3.79 -12.77
CA VAL A 118 -15.12 -2.77 -12.52
C VAL A 118 -16.35 -3.40 -11.86
N HIS A 119 -16.80 -2.75 -10.79
CA HIS A 119 -17.99 -3.13 -10.04
C HIS A 119 -18.62 -1.93 -9.36
N ARG A 120 -19.87 -2.08 -8.94
CA ARG A 120 -20.57 -1.05 -8.16
C ARG A 120 -20.22 -1.22 -6.68
N ARG A 121 -19.77 -0.14 -6.05
CA ARG A 121 -19.40 -0.10 -4.64
C ARG A 121 -19.96 1.16 -4.00
N PHE A 122 -20.42 1.04 -2.76
CA PHE A 122 -20.72 2.19 -1.93
C PHE A 122 -19.42 2.88 -1.53
N ASP A 123 -19.33 4.17 -1.82
CA ASP A 123 -18.21 5.02 -1.43
C ASP A 123 -18.64 5.88 -0.23
N PRO A 124 -18.10 5.61 0.97
CA PRO A 124 -18.47 6.38 2.16
C PRO A 124 -18.09 7.86 2.08
N ALA A 125 -17.04 8.19 1.31
CA ALA A 125 -16.58 9.58 1.18
C ALA A 125 -17.57 10.45 0.40
N SER A 126 -18.20 9.90 -0.65
CA SER A 126 -19.20 10.60 -1.45
C SER A 126 -20.65 10.29 -1.03
N GLY A 127 -20.88 9.30 -0.15
CA GLY A 127 -22.20 8.82 0.24
C GLY A 127 -23.01 8.17 -0.90
N ARG A 128 -22.34 7.75 -1.99
CA ARG A 128 -22.98 7.23 -3.21
C ARG A 128 -22.42 5.88 -3.63
N THR A 129 -23.22 5.13 -4.35
CA THR A 129 -22.73 3.94 -5.07
C THR A 129 -22.06 4.38 -6.36
N VAL A 130 -20.77 4.12 -6.49
CA VAL A 130 -19.96 4.44 -7.67
C VAL A 130 -19.58 3.18 -8.42
N ASN A 131 -19.45 3.30 -9.74
CA ASN A 131 -18.88 2.26 -10.58
C ASN A 131 -17.37 2.47 -10.63
N CYS A 132 -16.59 1.51 -10.13
CA CYS A 132 -15.16 1.71 -9.92
C CYS A 132 -14.34 0.42 -10.03
N GLN A 133 -13.05 0.59 -10.25
CA GLN A 133 -12.03 -0.41 -9.93
C GLN A 133 -11.47 -0.12 -8.54
N VAL A 134 -11.02 -1.14 -7.83
CA VAL A 134 -10.32 -0.99 -6.55
C VAL A 134 -8.94 -1.61 -6.68
N GLY A 135 -7.92 -0.81 -6.44
CA GLY A 135 -6.52 -1.25 -6.37
C GLY A 135 -6.02 -1.30 -4.94
N VAL A 136 -5.25 -2.33 -4.62
CA VAL A 136 -4.51 -2.45 -3.36
C VAL A 136 -3.03 -2.37 -3.69
N GLY A 137 -2.32 -1.43 -3.08
CA GLY A 137 -0.89 -1.22 -3.28
C GLY A 137 -0.08 -1.51 -2.03
N ILE A 138 1.12 -2.08 -2.23
CA ILE A 138 2.15 -2.16 -1.19
C ILE A 138 3.24 -1.13 -1.46
N PHE A 139 3.57 -0.38 -0.43
CA PHE A 139 4.54 0.72 -0.49
C PHE A 139 5.70 0.44 0.45
N LEU A 140 6.91 0.75 0.01
CA LEU A 140 8.05 0.87 0.91
C LEU A 140 8.01 2.26 1.54
N SER A 141 7.63 2.34 2.81
CA SER A 141 7.69 3.58 3.56
C SER A 141 9.13 3.82 4.02
N THR A 142 9.63 5.00 3.75
CA THR A 142 11.01 5.43 4.01
C THR A 142 11.03 6.62 4.98
N GLU A 143 12.18 7.16 5.27
CA GLU A 143 12.29 8.40 6.05
C GLU A 143 11.67 9.60 5.34
N THR A 144 11.68 9.62 4.01
CA THR A 144 11.18 10.71 3.19
C THR A 144 9.78 10.45 2.67
N GLU A 145 9.65 9.57 1.67
CA GLU A 145 8.42 9.33 0.93
C GLU A 145 8.11 7.83 0.81
N PRO A 146 6.85 7.40 0.93
CA PRO A 146 6.45 6.03 0.61
C PRO A 146 6.46 5.81 -0.91
N VAL A 147 7.09 4.73 -1.37
CA VAL A 147 7.21 4.37 -2.79
C VAL A 147 6.38 3.11 -3.09
N PRO A 148 5.44 3.13 -4.06
CA PRO A 148 4.66 1.95 -4.41
C PRO A 148 5.52 0.93 -5.16
N LEU A 149 5.54 -0.33 -4.68
CA LEU A 149 6.35 -1.42 -5.22
C LEU A 149 5.56 -2.66 -5.62
N GLY A 150 4.25 -2.59 -5.56
CA GLY A 150 3.37 -3.67 -6.00
C GLY A 150 1.90 -3.30 -5.93
N TRP A 151 1.12 -3.89 -6.82
CA TRP A 151 -0.31 -3.62 -6.93
C TRP A 151 -1.09 -4.89 -7.17
N ARG A 152 -2.32 -4.93 -6.65
CA ARG A 152 -3.35 -5.92 -6.97
C ARG A 152 -4.65 -5.20 -7.28
N ILE A 153 -5.36 -5.66 -8.30
CA ILE A 153 -6.73 -5.22 -8.56
C ILE A 153 -7.71 -6.19 -7.88
N LEU A 154 -8.72 -5.66 -7.20
CA LEU A 154 -9.80 -6.51 -6.69
C LEU A 154 -10.67 -6.96 -7.85
N LEU A 155 -10.89 -8.27 -7.94
CA LEU A 155 -11.72 -8.91 -8.94
C LEU A 155 -12.95 -9.50 -8.24
N PRO A 156 -14.13 -8.86 -8.32
CA PRO A 156 -15.37 -9.48 -7.88
C PRO A 156 -15.69 -10.74 -8.68
N SER A 157 -16.53 -11.63 -8.13
CA SER A 157 -16.91 -12.93 -8.68
C SER A 157 -17.37 -12.86 -10.14
N ARG A 158 -18.08 -11.81 -10.54
CA ARG A 158 -18.42 -11.55 -11.95
C ARG A 158 -17.22 -11.66 -12.91
N TRP A 159 -16.03 -11.22 -12.48
CA TRP A 159 -14.82 -11.22 -13.31
C TRP A 159 -14.05 -12.53 -13.25
N THR A 160 -14.32 -13.35 -12.26
CA THR A 160 -13.64 -14.65 -12.07
C THR A 160 -14.50 -15.83 -12.51
N ASP A 161 -15.83 -15.70 -12.44
CA ASP A 161 -16.78 -16.79 -12.72
C ASP A 161 -17.29 -16.78 -14.16
N ASP A 162 -17.21 -15.63 -14.87
CA ASP A 162 -17.58 -15.50 -16.28
C ASP A 162 -16.33 -15.70 -17.17
N ASP A 163 -16.24 -16.85 -17.82
CA ASP A 163 -15.12 -17.23 -18.69
C ASP A 163 -14.91 -16.23 -19.82
N THR A 164 -15.97 -15.73 -20.43
CA THR A 164 -15.91 -14.76 -21.54
C THR A 164 -15.31 -13.44 -21.08
N LEU A 165 -15.72 -12.95 -19.91
CA LEU A 165 -15.14 -11.73 -19.33
C LEU A 165 -13.68 -11.95 -18.93
N ARG A 166 -13.36 -13.11 -18.37
CA ARG A 166 -12.01 -13.50 -17.95
C ARG A 166 -11.05 -13.53 -19.14
N GLU A 167 -11.40 -14.22 -20.20
CA GLU A 167 -10.61 -14.32 -21.43
C GLU A 167 -10.41 -12.95 -22.08
N ARG A 168 -11.50 -12.19 -22.27
CA ARG A 168 -11.44 -10.85 -22.86
C ARG A 168 -10.58 -9.89 -22.07
N ALA A 169 -10.63 -9.96 -20.75
CA ALA A 169 -9.80 -9.14 -19.87
C ALA A 169 -8.39 -9.71 -19.68
N ARG A 170 -8.12 -10.92 -20.17
CA ARG A 170 -6.84 -11.63 -20.00
C ARG A 170 -6.48 -11.80 -18.52
N ILE A 171 -7.44 -12.20 -17.69
CA ILE A 171 -7.22 -12.49 -16.27
C ILE A 171 -6.56 -13.88 -16.19
N PRO A 172 -5.36 -13.99 -15.56
CA PRO A 172 -4.68 -15.28 -15.43
C PRO A 172 -5.39 -16.18 -14.43
N GLU A 173 -5.31 -17.51 -14.63
CA GLU A 173 -5.88 -18.53 -13.74
C GLU A 173 -5.46 -18.36 -12.28
N SER A 174 -4.22 -17.94 -12.04
CA SER A 174 -3.68 -17.67 -10.69
C SER A 174 -4.40 -16.54 -9.95
N SER A 175 -5.18 -15.72 -10.67
CA SER A 175 -5.95 -14.60 -10.11
C SER A 175 -7.46 -14.90 -10.03
N VAL A 176 -7.89 -16.12 -10.41
CA VAL A 176 -9.28 -16.56 -10.34
C VAL A 176 -9.66 -16.92 -8.89
N GLY A 177 -10.93 -16.71 -8.55
CA GLY A 177 -11.51 -16.96 -7.23
C GLY A 177 -11.84 -15.67 -6.47
N ASP A 178 -12.79 -15.78 -5.56
CA ASP A 178 -13.18 -14.67 -4.69
C ASP A 178 -12.07 -14.43 -3.65
N ARG A 179 -11.22 -13.46 -3.92
CA ARG A 179 -10.09 -13.10 -3.09
C ARG A 179 -10.34 -11.73 -2.43
N PRO A 180 -10.76 -11.71 -1.16
CA PRO A 180 -11.00 -10.48 -0.44
C PRO A 180 -9.74 -9.61 -0.31
N ALA A 181 -9.91 -8.35 0.05
CA ALA A 181 -8.79 -7.41 0.21
C ALA A 181 -7.71 -7.92 1.17
N SER A 182 -8.10 -8.63 2.24
CA SER A 182 -7.20 -9.28 3.19
C SER A 182 -6.27 -10.31 2.53
N ALA A 183 -6.79 -11.13 1.62
CA ALA A 183 -6.01 -12.10 0.87
C ALA A 183 -5.07 -11.42 -0.13
N GLN A 184 -5.51 -10.34 -0.79
CA GLN A 184 -4.66 -9.55 -1.70
C GLN A 184 -3.50 -8.89 -0.95
N VAL A 185 -3.73 -8.42 0.28
CA VAL A 185 -2.67 -7.86 1.13
C VAL A 185 -1.64 -8.93 1.50
N LEU A 186 -2.09 -10.12 1.93
CA LEU A 186 -1.18 -11.24 2.24
C LEU A 186 -0.33 -11.64 1.02
N ASP A 187 -0.94 -11.69 -0.15
CA ASP A 187 -0.26 -12.02 -1.40
C ASP A 187 0.81 -10.98 -1.78
N LEU A 188 0.49 -9.68 -1.60
CA LEU A 188 1.45 -8.59 -1.79
C LEU A 188 2.63 -8.70 -0.82
N VAL A 189 2.35 -8.91 0.47
CA VAL A 189 3.37 -9.07 1.51
C VAL A 189 4.26 -10.28 1.20
N HIS A 190 3.67 -11.42 0.87
CA HIS A 190 4.42 -12.62 0.49
C HIS A 190 5.29 -12.38 -0.75
N THR A 191 4.71 -11.74 -1.77
CA THR A 191 5.42 -11.40 -3.01
C THR A 191 6.63 -10.51 -2.75
N ILE A 192 6.51 -9.51 -1.88
CA ILE A 192 7.60 -8.59 -1.58
C ILE A 192 8.69 -9.27 -0.76
N HIS A 193 8.33 -10.08 0.25
CA HIS A 193 9.29 -10.83 1.06
C HIS A 193 10.09 -11.83 0.23
N SER A 194 9.48 -12.48 -0.76
CA SER A 194 10.21 -13.38 -1.66
C SER A 194 11.13 -12.65 -2.66
N ARG A 195 10.94 -11.35 -2.85
CA ARG A 195 11.69 -10.53 -3.82
C ARG A 195 12.77 -9.65 -3.20
N THR A 196 12.73 -9.45 -1.90
CA THR A 196 13.68 -8.58 -1.19
C THR A 196 14.42 -9.38 -0.13
N THR A 197 15.75 -9.34 -0.16
CA THR A 197 16.64 -9.88 0.89
C THR A 197 16.85 -8.88 2.02
N ALA A 198 16.06 -7.81 2.06
CA ALA A 198 16.16 -6.77 3.06
C ALA A 198 15.76 -7.29 4.46
N THR A 199 16.26 -6.65 5.51
CA THR A 199 15.86 -6.87 6.90
C THR A 199 14.32 -6.88 7.01
N PRO A 200 13.73 -7.82 7.77
CA PRO A 200 12.29 -7.84 7.98
C PRO A 200 11.77 -6.48 8.45
N LEU A 201 10.81 -5.93 7.73
CA LEU A 201 10.16 -4.66 8.05
C LEU A 201 8.72 -4.91 8.47
N PRO A 202 8.20 -4.15 9.46
CA PRO A 202 6.82 -4.30 9.89
C PRO A 202 5.84 -3.88 8.78
N VAL A 203 4.71 -4.58 8.71
CA VAL A 203 3.60 -4.27 7.82
C VAL A 203 2.61 -3.35 8.53
N VAL A 204 2.35 -2.18 7.97
CA VAL A 204 1.37 -1.22 8.50
C VAL A 204 0.20 -1.08 7.52
N ALA A 205 -1.02 -1.34 7.98
CA ALA A 205 -2.21 -1.31 7.13
C ALA A 205 -3.42 -0.74 7.86
N ASP A 206 -4.27 -0.02 7.12
CA ASP A 206 -5.63 0.30 7.57
C ASP A 206 -6.62 -0.68 6.94
N MET A 207 -7.21 -1.52 7.78
CA MET A 207 -8.20 -2.54 7.42
C MET A 207 -9.53 -2.29 8.13
N THR A 208 -9.79 -1.07 8.58
CA THR A 208 -11.01 -0.70 9.33
C THR A 208 -12.30 -0.98 8.57
N SER A 209 -12.26 -0.95 7.24
CA SER A 209 -13.39 -1.28 6.36
C SER A 209 -13.41 -2.73 5.87
N CYS A 210 -12.47 -3.59 6.33
CA CYS A 210 -12.35 -4.97 5.87
C CYS A 210 -13.01 -5.94 6.84
N THR A 211 -13.92 -6.78 6.34
CA THR A 211 -14.66 -7.76 7.16
C THR A 211 -13.78 -8.95 7.60
N GLU A 212 -12.73 -9.28 6.84
CA GLU A 212 -11.88 -10.46 7.09
C GLU A 212 -10.53 -10.14 7.75
N THR A 213 -10.47 -9.04 8.48
CA THR A 213 -9.23 -8.57 9.14
C THR A 213 -8.62 -9.63 10.07
N GLY A 214 -9.43 -10.41 10.78
CA GLY A 214 -8.93 -11.49 11.62
C GLY A 214 -8.15 -12.58 10.85
N SER A 215 -8.53 -12.85 9.61
CA SER A 215 -7.80 -13.77 8.71
C SER A 215 -6.46 -13.20 8.26
N LEU A 216 -6.42 -11.90 7.98
CA LEU A 216 -5.18 -11.18 7.68
C LEU A 216 -4.19 -11.23 8.85
N LEU A 217 -4.63 -10.88 10.07
CA LEU A 217 -3.77 -10.89 11.26
C LEU A 217 -3.17 -12.27 11.53
N ARG A 218 -3.98 -13.33 11.42
CA ARG A 218 -3.49 -14.71 11.52
C ARG A 218 -2.50 -15.08 10.41
N GLY A 219 -2.76 -14.60 9.19
CA GLY A 219 -1.88 -14.82 8.05
C GLY A 219 -0.50 -14.18 8.25
N LEU A 220 -0.46 -12.90 8.60
CA LEU A 220 0.77 -12.16 8.89
C LEU A 220 1.56 -12.80 10.05
N HIS A 221 0.88 -13.19 11.12
CA HIS A 221 1.53 -13.86 12.25
C HIS A 221 2.17 -15.20 11.84
N ARG A 222 1.45 -16.03 11.08
CA ARG A 222 1.97 -17.34 10.62
C ARG A 222 3.17 -17.23 9.70
N THR A 223 3.27 -16.15 8.94
CA THR A 223 4.44 -15.87 8.07
C THR A 223 5.60 -15.20 8.82
N GLY A 224 5.49 -15.02 10.14
CA GLY A 224 6.52 -14.37 10.96
C GLY A 224 6.69 -12.87 10.68
N CYS A 225 5.71 -12.25 10.06
CA CYS A 225 5.76 -10.81 9.79
C CYS A 225 5.41 -10.01 11.03
N ASP A 226 6.19 -9.00 11.33
CA ASP A 226 5.79 -7.96 12.26
C ASP A 226 4.73 -7.07 11.61
N PHE A 227 3.74 -6.65 12.39
CA PHE A 227 2.64 -5.85 11.85
C PHE A 227 2.03 -4.86 12.84
N VAL A 228 1.45 -3.80 12.31
CA VAL A 228 0.59 -2.83 13.00
C VAL A 228 -0.62 -2.56 12.08
N VAL A 229 -1.78 -3.13 12.40
CA VAL A 229 -2.96 -3.10 11.54
C VAL A 229 -4.12 -2.41 12.24
N ALA A 230 -4.66 -1.35 11.64
CA ALA A 230 -5.93 -0.76 12.07
C ALA A 230 -7.07 -1.71 11.69
N VAL A 231 -7.96 -1.96 12.64
CA VAL A 231 -9.00 -2.97 12.52
C VAL A 231 -10.40 -2.37 12.71
N PRO A 232 -11.45 -3.01 12.18
CA PRO A 232 -12.82 -2.62 12.51
C PRO A 232 -13.03 -2.57 14.03
N ALA A 233 -13.66 -1.53 14.52
CA ALA A 233 -13.97 -1.36 15.94
C ALA A 233 -14.78 -2.53 16.53
N SER A 234 -15.55 -3.20 15.68
CA SER A 234 -16.37 -4.37 15.96
C SER A 234 -15.62 -5.70 15.89
N LEU A 235 -14.34 -5.72 15.52
CA LEU A 235 -13.59 -6.98 15.44
C LEU A 235 -13.68 -7.73 16.77
N ALA A 236 -14.18 -8.97 16.71
CA ALA A 236 -14.31 -9.83 17.87
C ALA A 236 -12.93 -10.33 18.34
N VAL A 237 -12.60 -10.12 19.61
CA VAL A 237 -11.36 -10.55 20.26
C VAL A 237 -11.62 -11.09 21.64
N LEU A 238 -10.67 -11.84 22.18
CA LEU A 238 -10.67 -12.37 23.55
C LEU A 238 -9.65 -11.60 24.40
N PRO A 239 -9.84 -11.42 25.70
CA PRO A 239 -8.81 -10.86 26.60
C PRO A 239 -7.53 -11.70 26.57
N GLY A 240 -6.37 -11.03 26.48
CA GLY A 240 -5.07 -11.70 26.33
C GLY A 240 -4.43 -12.22 27.62
N GLY A 241 -4.81 -11.65 28.78
CA GLY A 241 -4.15 -11.91 30.07
C GLY A 241 -4.70 -13.11 30.88
N ARG A 242 -5.67 -13.86 30.36
CA ARG A 242 -6.31 -15.00 31.10
C ARG A 242 -5.77 -16.34 30.62
N THR A 243 -5.52 -17.25 31.56
CA THR A 243 -5.17 -18.63 31.28
C THR A 243 -6.37 -19.40 30.72
N ARG A 244 -6.11 -20.33 29.79
CA ARG A 244 -7.10 -21.22 29.18
C ARG A 244 -7.82 -22.01 30.30
N GLY A 245 -9.12 -21.77 30.51
CA GLY A 245 -9.92 -22.52 31.46
C GLY A 245 -10.76 -21.71 32.45
N GLU A 246 -10.57 -20.39 32.55
CA GLU A 246 -11.42 -19.55 33.38
C GLU A 246 -12.62 -19.05 32.56
N ALA A 247 -13.81 -19.54 32.89
CA ALA A 247 -15.16 -19.21 32.41
C ALA A 247 -15.23 -18.69 30.95
N GLN A 248 -15.99 -19.39 30.11
CA GLN A 248 -16.32 -19.08 28.70
C GLN A 248 -15.87 -17.71 28.23
N ASP A 249 -14.68 -17.63 27.61
CA ASP A 249 -14.17 -16.41 27.00
C ASP A 249 -15.10 -16.03 25.84
N THR A 250 -16.13 -15.23 26.15
CA THR A 250 -17.02 -14.71 25.12
C THR A 250 -16.28 -13.63 24.33
N PRO A 251 -16.17 -13.75 22.99
CA PRO A 251 -15.55 -12.72 22.18
C PRO A 251 -16.29 -11.39 22.32
N VAL A 252 -15.56 -10.31 22.47
CA VAL A 252 -16.11 -8.96 22.56
C VAL A 252 -15.46 -8.05 21.50
N PRO A 253 -16.15 -6.96 21.09
CA PRO A 253 -15.56 -5.98 20.18
C PRO A 253 -14.25 -5.42 20.74
N VAL A 254 -13.20 -5.37 19.91
CA VAL A 254 -11.87 -4.90 20.32
C VAL A 254 -11.90 -3.50 20.90
N ARG A 255 -12.74 -2.61 20.35
CA ARG A 255 -12.93 -1.26 20.88
C ARG A 255 -13.34 -1.28 22.34
N ARG A 256 -14.25 -2.17 22.72
CA ARG A 256 -14.72 -2.28 24.10
C ARG A 256 -13.58 -2.62 25.06
N LEU A 257 -12.73 -3.59 24.71
CA LEU A 257 -11.59 -3.96 25.55
C LEU A 257 -10.55 -2.85 25.67
N VAL A 258 -10.23 -2.15 24.56
CA VAL A 258 -9.26 -1.06 24.57
C VAL A 258 -9.71 0.13 25.43
N TYR A 259 -11.00 0.48 25.38
CA TYR A 259 -11.53 1.63 26.13
C TYR A 259 -11.97 1.33 27.56
N GLN A 260 -12.16 0.05 27.91
CA GLN A 260 -12.50 -0.41 29.27
C GLN A 260 -11.28 -0.96 30.01
N GLY A 261 -10.15 -1.20 29.35
CA GLY A 261 -8.92 -1.72 29.95
C GLY A 261 -8.20 -0.65 30.79
N ASP A 262 -7.55 -1.10 31.86
CA ASP A 262 -6.79 -0.25 32.79
C ASP A 262 -5.37 0.07 32.30
N GLY A 263 -5.01 -0.34 31.09
CA GLY A 263 -3.68 -0.14 30.49
C GLY A 263 -3.50 1.24 29.87
N PHE A 264 -2.78 2.13 30.56
CA PHE A 264 -2.41 3.44 30.02
C PHE A 264 -0.91 3.52 29.73
N GLY A 265 -0.55 4.00 28.54
CA GLY A 265 0.79 4.46 28.22
C GLY A 265 0.77 5.96 27.94
N GLU A 266 1.61 6.72 28.61
CA GLU A 266 1.78 8.15 28.30
C GLU A 266 2.67 8.30 27.07
N VAL A 267 2.26 9.17 26.14
CA VAL A 267 3.03 9.50 24.93
C VAL A 267 3.37 10.98 24.99
N PRO A 268 4.65 11.35 24.91
CA PRO A 268 5.04 12.75 24.83
C PRO A 268 4.36 13.47 23.67
N ALA A 269 3.99 14.73 23.90
CA ALA A 269 3.21 15.55 22.94
C ALA A 269 3.91 15.84 21.61
N LEU A 270 5.21 15.48 21.48
CA LEU A 270 6.08 15.91 20.39
C LEU A 270 6.11 15.03 19.14
N LEU A 271 5.50 13.84 19.13
CA LEU A 271 5.58 12.93 17.99
C LEU A 271 4.31 12.98 17.12
N GLY A 272 4.40 13.67 15.99
CA GLY A 272 3.58 13.43 14.80
C GLY A 272 2.34 14.29 14.58
N ALA A 273 2.31 15.55 15.07
CA ALA A 273 1.31 16.51 14.57
C ALA A 273 2.01 17.75 13.99
N PRO A 274 1.60 18.26 12.82
CA PRO A 274 2.00 19.57 12.37
C PRO A 274 1.29 20.63 13.25
N GLY A 275 2.04 21.31 14.09
CA GLY A 275 1.63 22.47 14.87
C GLY A 275 1.46 22.26 16.37
N PRO A 276 1.80 23.28 17.19
CA PRO A 276 1.58 23.28 18.63
C PRO A 276 0.06 23.35 18.89
N VAL A 277 -0.47 22.35 19.60
CA VAL A 277 -1.82 22.45 20.16
C VAL A 277 -1.72 23.34 21.40
N PRO A 278 -2.41 24.49 21.44
CA PRO A 278 -2.45 25.31 22.66
C PRO A 278 -3.12 24.50 23.78
N GLY A 279 -2.46 24.36 24.91
CA GLY A 279 -3.00 23.67 26.08
C GLY A 279 -2.55 22.24 26.32
N GLY A 280 -1.40 21.86 25.82
CA GLY A 280 -0.63 20.61 25.98
C GLY A 280 -1.11 19.52 26.94
N GLN A 281 -2.33 18.98 26.75
CA GLN A 281 -2.69 17.76 27.48
C GLN A 281 -1.92 16.56 26.91
N PRO A 282 -1.32 15.70 27.75
CA PRO A 282 -0.60 14.52 27.29
C PRO A 282 -1.54 13.61 26.49
N ARG A 283 -1.12 13.26 25.29
CA ARG A 283 -1.83 12.25 24.48
C ARG A 283 -1.64 10.91 25.17
N ARG A 284 -2.72 10.24 25.49
CA ARG A 284 -2.69 8.93 26.15
C ARG A 284 -2.88 7.82 25.11
N LEU A 285 -2.05 6.79 25.20
CA LEU A 285 -2.25 5.54 24.46
C LEU A 285 -3.01 4.58 25.38
N LEU A 286 -4.23 4.23 24.97
CA LEU A 286 -4.97 3.13 25.58
C LEU A 286 -4.44 1.83 24.98
N ASN A 287 -4.16 0.81 25.79
CA ASN A 287 -3.72 -0.47 25.27
C ASN A 287 -4.15 -1.64 26.16
N THR A 288 -4.30 -2.81 25.56
CA THR A 288 -4.61 -4.06 26.22
C THR A 288 -4.08 -5.25 25.42
N LEU A 289 -3.88 -6.38 26.09
CA LEU A 289 -3.55 -7.62 25.41
C LEU A 289 -4.82 -8.35 24.97
N VAL A 290 -4.78 -8.89 23.74
CA VAL A 290 -5.93 -9.58 23.13
C VAL A 290 -5.47 -10.85 22.42
N ARG A 291 -6.42 -11.77 22.20
CA ARG A 291 -6.25 -12.94 21.34
C ARG A 291 -7.37 -12.96 20.31
N LEU A 292 -7.09 -13.51 19.13
CA LEU A 292 -8.14 -13.72 18.13
C LEU A 292 -8.93 -14.99 18.50
N PRO A 293 -10.27 -14.99 18.38
CA PRO A 293 -11.08 -16.20 18.54
C PRO A 293 -10.62 -17.31 17.60
N GLU A 294 -10.79 -18.55 17.97
CA GLU A 294 -10.55 -19.69 17.08
C GLU A 294 -11.47 -19.59 15.85
N ARG A 295 -10.97 -20.09 14.72
CA ARG A 295 -11.76 -20.08 13.49
C ARG A 295 -12.92 -21.07 13.62
N PRO A 296 -14.17 -20.73 13.24
CA PRO A 296 -15.24 -21.71 13.19
C PRO A 296 -14.80 -22.89 12.31
N GLY A 297 -14.85 -24.13 12.84
CA GLY A 297 -14.44 -25.34 12.15
C GLY A 297 -12.95 -25.71 12.23
N ALA A 298 -12.14 -25.01 13.03
CA ALA A 298 -10.79 -25.45 13.35
C ALA A 298 -10.85 -26.79 14.12
N ARG A 299 -10.10 -27.82 13.66
CA ARG A 299 -10.03 -29.10 14.36
C ARG A 299 -9.42 -28.89 15.76
N PRO A 300 -10.04 -29.38 16.85
CA PRO A 300 -9.43 -29.40 18.16
C PRO A 300 -8.14 -30.25 18.09
N GLY A 301 -7.01 -29.70 18.49
CA GLY A 301 -5.77 -30.48 18.57
C GLY A 301 -4.62 -30.07 17.66
N THR A 302 -4.76 -29.09 16.79
CA THR A 302 -3.59 -28.42 16.22
C THR A 302 -3.04 -27.46 17.27
N ASP A 303 -1.92 -27.84 17.85
CA ASP A 303 -1.28 -27.32 19.06
C ASP A 303 -0.67 -25.91 18.87
N THR A 304 -1.46 -24.94 18.44
CA THR A 304 -1.04 -23.54 18.37
C THR A 304 -1.97 -22.70 19.21
N THR A 305 -1.55 -22.46 20.46
CA THR A 305 -2.18 -21.44 21.31
C THR A 305 -2.27 -20.13 20.51
N PRO A 306 -3.48 -19.52 20.39
CA PRO A 306 -3.61 -18.27 19.66
C PRO A 306 -2.61 -17.23 20.17
N PRO A 307 -1.87 -16.53 19.29
CA PRO A 307 -0.87 -15.58 19.72
C PRO A 307 -1.50 -14.47 20.55
N VAL A 308 -0.77 -14.04 21.56
CA VAL A 308 -1.12 -12.82 22.32
C VAL A 308 -0.69 -11.62 21.48
N LEU A 309 -1.64 -10.75 21.18
CA LEU A 309 -1.46 -9.54 20.43
C LEU A 309 -1.72 -8.33 21.34
N ARG A 310 -1.21 -7.17 20.96
CA ARG A 310 -1.50 -5.92 21.64
C ARG A 310 -2.49 -5.12 20.81
N ALA A 311 -3.63 -4.74 21.40
CA ALA A 311 -4.57 -3.79 20.82
C ALA A 311 -4.35 -2.43 21.47
N PHE A 312 -4.38 -1.35 20.67
CA PHE A 312 -4.17 0.00 21.17
C PHE A 312 -4.93 1.06 20.36
N ALA A 313 -5.23 2.19 20.98
CA ALA A 313 -5.80 3.36 20.33
C ALA A 313 -5.24 4.64 20.95
N ARG A 314 -5.16 5.72 20.15
CA ARG A 314 -4.84 7.04 20.68
C ARG A 314 -6.09 7.65 21.32
N ARG A 315 -5.94 8.21 22.52
CA ARG A 315 -6.97 9.02 23.13
C ARG A 315 -6.68 10.49 22.92
N VAL A 316 -7.54 11.16 22.15
CA VAL A 316 -7.49 12.60 21.96
C VAL A 316 -8.58 13.23 22.82
N PRO A 317 -8.24 14.12 23.78
CA PRO A 317 -9.26 14.81 24.58
C PRO A 317 -10.25 15.56 23.68
N GLY A 318 -11.55 15.42 23.93
CA GLY A 318 -12.60 16.05 23.13
C GLY A 318 -12.99 15.36 21.83
N ARG A 319 -12.29 14.30 21.41
CA ARG A 319 -12.65 13.42 20.28
C ARG A 319 -12.86 12.00 20.79
N GLN A 320 -14.07 11.64 21.08
CA GLN A 320 -14.35 10.33 21.71
C GLN A 320 -14.62 9.19 20.71
N ALA A 321 -14.75 9.47 19.40
CA ALA A 321 -15.39 8.50 18.50
C ALA A 321 -14.56 7.99 17.32
N ASP A 322 -13.52 8.67 16.83
CA ASP A 322 -13.02 8.47 15.45
C ASP A 322 -11.58 7.93 15.31
N GLU A 323 -10.88 7.67 16.42
CA GLU A 323 -9.53 7.11 16.31
C GLU A 323 -9.59 5.60 16.07
N PRO A 324 -8.86 5.08 15.05
CA PRO A 324 -8.84 3.66 14.78
C PRO A 324 -8.20 2.86 15.91
N VAL A 325 -8.71 1.66 16.13
CA VAL A 325 -8.07 0.67 16.99
C VAL A 325 -7.06 -0.11 16.16
N TRP A 326 -5.84 -0.21 16.67
CA TRP A 326 -4.73 -0.91 16.04
C TRP A 326 -4.44 -2.22 16.78
N ILE A 327 -4.10 -3.28 16.04
CA ILE A 327 -3.61 -4.55 16.59
C ILE A 327 -2.20 -4.82 16.04
N THR A 328 -1.32 -5.31 16.93
CA THR A 328 0.07 -5.61 16.61
C THR A 328 0.56 -6.87 17.35
N ASN A 329 1.53 -7.58 16.75
CA ASN A 329 2.31 -8.63 17.41
C ASN A 329 3.57 -8.07 18.12
N LEU A 330 3.87 -6.79 17.95
CA LEU A 330 4.98 -6.07 18.58
C LEU A 330 4.63 -5.73 20.04
N THR A 331 4.41 -6.73 20.87
CA THR A 331 3.88 -6.54 22.23
C THR A 331 4.84 -5.84 23.19
N ARG A 332 6.16 -5.87 22.90
CA ARG A 332 7.21 -5.29 23.73
C ARG A 332 7.65 -3.89 23.31
N HIS A 333 7.18 -3.39 22.15
CA HIS A 333 7.54 -2.06 21.67
C HIS A 333 6.91 -0.97 22.53
N SER A 334 7.62 0.16 22.65
CA SER A 334 7.12 1.33 23.36
C SER A 334 5.89 1.94 22.66
N ALA A 335 5.13 2.74 23.37
CA ALA A 335 4.00 3.49 22.82
C ALA A 335 4.43 4.44 21.69
N GLU A 336 5.61 5.03 21.84
CA GLU A 336 6.20 5.98 20.87
C GLU A 336 6.52 5.27 19.54
N GLU A 337 7.18 4.11 19.60
CA GLU A 337 7.51 3.31 18.42
C GLU A 337 6.24 2.86 17.68
N LEU A 338 5.22 2.40 18.39
CA LEU A 338 3.95 1.99 17.79
C LEU A 338 3.23 3.16 17.11
N ILE A 339 3.21 4.34 17.74
CA ILE A 339 2.63 5.55 17.13
C ILE A 339 3.44 6.00 15.92
N ALA A 340 4.76 5.96 15.97
CA ALA A 340 5.61 6.28 14.83
C ALA A 340 5.29 5.36 13.64
N LEU A 341 5.08 4.05 13.89
CA LEU A 341 4.67 3.09 12.85
C LEU A 341 3.31 3.45 12.25
N THR A 342 2.30 3.83 13.05
CA THR A 342 1.00 4.24 12.51
C THR A 342 1.10 5.48 11.61
N GLY A 343 2.07 6.37 11.87
CA GLY A 343 2.35 7.55 11.05
C GLY A 343 2.74 7.22 9.60
N HIS A 344 3.32 6.04 9.36
CA HIS A 344 3.66 5.59 8.01
C HIS A 344 2.44 5.39 7.13
N HIS A 345 1.31 4.92 7.70
CA HIS A 345 0.05 4.81 6.94
C HIS A 345 -0.47 6.17 6.47
N ALA A 346 -0.46 7.19 7.33
CA ALA A 346 -0.90 8.54 6.97
C ALA A 346 -0.05 9.13 5.82
N ARG A 347 1.27 8.89 5.83
CA ARG A 347 2.17 9.29 4.72
C ARG A 347 1.82 8.56 3.42
N THR A 348 1.47 7.28 3.49
CA THR A 348 1.05 6.51 2.31
C THR A 348 -0.25 7.06 1.72
N ALA A 349 -1.20 7.48 2.54
CA ALA A 349 -2.41 8.15 2.07
C ALA A 349 -2.08 9.50 1.39
N GLY A 350 -1.06 10.22 1.86
CA GLY A 350 -0.53 11.41 1.20
C GLY A 350 0.08 11.10 -0.17
N ALA A 351 0.94 10.08 -0.25
CA ALA A 351 1.56 9.64 -1.50
C ALA A 351 0.53 9.17 -2.53
N LEU A 352 -0.53 8.48 -2.09
CA LEU A 352 -1.64 8.07 -2.96
C LEU A 352 -2.32 9.27 -3.61
N ARG A 353 -2.60 10.36 -2.86
CA ARG A 353 -3.18 11.57 -3.44
C ARG A 353 -2.27 12.18 -4.50
N VAL A 354 -0.98 12.27 -4.24
CA VAL A 354 -0.02 12.76 -5.24
C VAL A 354 0.02 11.86 -6.48
N LEU A 355 -0.03 10.52 -6.31
CA LEU A 355 -0.10 9.58 -7.42
C LEU A 355 -1.37 9.78 -8.26
N GLU A 356 -2.50 10.08 -7.62
CA GLU A 356 -3.77 10.34 -8.27
C GLU A 356 -3.78 11.69 -9.01
N ASP A 357 -3.29 12.74 -8.38
CA ASP A 357 -3.38 14.12 -8.89
C ASP A 357 -2.30 14.42 -9.93
N ASP A 358 -1.06 13.96 -9.71
CA ASP A 358 0.10 14.37 -10.51
C ASP A 358 0.61 13.26 -11.44
N PHE A 359 0.39 11.97 -11.14
CA PHE A 359 0.94 10.85 -11.90
C PHE A 359 -0.10 10.04 -12.66
N GLY A 360 -1.38 10.41 -12.58
CA GLY A 360 -2.45 9.77 -13.34
C GLY A 360 -2.77 8.34 -12.91
N LEU A 361 -2.63 8.01 -11.62
CA LEU A 361 -2.93 6.69 -11.07
C LEU A 361 -4.33 6.19 -11.47
N ARG A 362 -5.29 7.11 -11.60
CA ARG A 362 -6.70 6.82 -11.99
C ARG A 362 -6.94 6.87 -13.51
N ASP A 363 -5.96 7.29 -14.30
CA ASP A 363 -6.16 7.64 -15.71
C ASP A 363 -6.01 6.48 -16.69
N PHE A 364 -5.88 5.24 -16.19
CA PHE A 364 -5.87 4.07 -17.04
C PHE A 364 -7.16 3.92 -17.83
N GLU A 365 -7.06 3.92 -19.17
CA GLU A 365 -8.19 3.84 -20.11
C GLU A 365 -8.35 2.45 -20.72
N GLY A 366 -7.45 1.50 -20.42
CA GLY A 366 -7.48 0.15 -20.93
C GLY A 366 -8.54 -0.74 -20.26
N ARG A 367 -8.70 -1.97 -20.80
CA ARG A 367 -9.71 -2.93 -20.36
C ARG A 367 -9.12 -4.23 -19.82
N SER A 368 -7.83 -4.47 -20.05
CA SER A 368 -7.20 -5.76 -19.73
C SER A 368 -6.50 -5.75 -18.38
N PHE A 369 -6.41 -6.92 -17.77
CA PHE A 369 -5.69 -7.15 -16.53
C PHE A 369 -4.19 -6.84 -16.66
N PRO A 370 -3.46 -7.34 -17.68
CA PRO A 370 -2.06 -6.95 -17.84
C PRO A 370 -1.88 -5.45 -18.08
N GLY A 371 -2.72 -4.83 -18.89
CA GLY A 371 -2.63 -3.40 -19.17
C GLY A 371 -2.79 -2.54 -17.91
N TRP A 372 -3.68 -2.93 -17.00
CA TRP A 372 -3.82 -2.27 -15.70
C TRP A 372 -2.53 -2.38 -14.88
N HIS A 373 -1.94 -3.57 -14.78
CA HIS A 373 -0.69 -3.78 -14.05
C HIS A 373 0.50 -3.06 -14.70
N HIS A 374 0.55 -3.00 -16.02
CA HIS A 374 1.56 -2.24 -16.76
C HIS A 374 1.48 -0.75 -16.40
N HIS A 375 0.29 -0.17 -16.47
CA HIS A 375 0.06 1.24 -16.11
C HIS A 375 0.48 1.52 -14.66
N MET A 376 0.03 0.70 -13.70
CA MET A 376 0.36 0.87 -12.28
C MET A 376 1.87 0.77 -12.03
N THR A 377 2.58 -0.11 -12.75
CA THR A 377 4.04 -0.25 -12.68
C THR A 377 4.75 0.99 -13.21
N LEU A 378 4.34 1.50 -14.37
CA LEU A 378 4.92 2.70 -14.97
C LEU A 378 4.67 3.95 -14.12
N VAL A 379 3.47 4.10 -13.56
CA VAL A 379 3.14 5.17 -12.60
C VAL A 379 4.00 5.07 -11.34
N SER A 380 4.18 3.87 -10.79
CA SER A 380 5.07 3.64 -9.64
C SER A 380 6.51 4.04 -9.93
N ALA A 381 7.02 3.67 -11.10
CA ALA A 381 8.38 4.01 -11.53
C ALA A 381 8.54 5.53 -11.71
N ALA A 382 7.59 6.20 -12.38
CA ALA A 382 7.62 7.65 -12.57
C ALA A 382 7.60 8.39 -11.22
N PHE A 383 6.75 7.95 -10.28
CA PHE A 383 6.68 8.51 -8.94
C PHE A 383 8.02 8.33 -8.19
N ALA A 384 8.57 7.11 -8.16
CA ALA A 384 9.83 6.84 -7.50
C ALA A 384 10.97 7.70 -8.05
N TYR A 385 11.07 7.78 -9.38
CA TYR A 385 12.06 8.64 -10.04
C TYR A 385 11.90 10.10 -9.63
N SER A 386 10.71 10.65 -9.72
CA SER A 386 10.42 12.05 -9.35
C SER A 386 10.79 12.37 -7.90
N ARG A 387 10.65 11.41 -6.98
CA ARG A 387 10.89 11.63 -5.55
C ARG A 387 12.33 11.34 -5.10
N LEU A 388 13.05 10.47 -5.81
CA LEU A 388 14.31 9.91 -5.33
C LEU A 388 15.49 10.11 -6.28
N ALA A 389 15.31 10.64 -7.50
CA ALA A 389 16.40 10.82 -8.45
C ALA A 389 17.51 11.75 -7.88
N ASP A 390 17.10 12.84 -7.21
CA ASP A 390 18.03 13.82 -6.64
C ASP A 390 18.60 13.38 -5.27
N ALA A 391 18.02 12.36 -4.63
CA ALA A 391 18.46 11.90 -3.31
C ALA A 391 19.86 11.24 -3.33
N THR A 392 20.36 10.85 -4.49
CA THR A 392 21.67 10.22 -4.66
C THR A 392 22.82 11.21 -4.42
N ALA A 393 22.64 12.48 -4.74
CA ALA A 393 23.66 13.51 -4.54
C ALA A 393 23.96 13.80 -3.05
N ALA A 394 22.98 13.54 -2.16
CA ALA A 394 23.13 13.82 -0.72
C ALA A 394 23.75 12.65 0.09
N ARG A 395 23.85 11.43 -0.48
CA ARG A 395 24.33 10.23 0.25
C ARG A 395 25.78 9.86 0.00
N THR A 396 26.41 10.35 -1.05
CA THR A 396 27.84 10.14 -1.32
C THR A 396 28.74 10.74 -0.25
N ASP A 397 28.25 11.65 0.58
CA ASP A 397 29.03 12.34 1.63
C ASP A 397 28.80 11.82 3.07
N ARG A 398 28.03 10.75 3.28
CA ARG A 398 27.88 10.14 4.62
C ARG A 398 28.59 8.79 4.67
N PRO A 399 29.67 8.66 5.45
CA PRO A 399 30.28 7.36 5.71
C PRO A 399 29.30 6.46 6.44
N LEU A 400 29.19 5.20 6.00
CA LEU A 400 28.43 4.13 6.64
C LEU A 400 28.91 3.98 8.10
N ALA A 401 28.16 4.51 9.05
CA ALA A 401 28.35 4.21 10.44
C ALA A 401 27.93 2.75 10.67
N VAL A 402 28.94 1.90 10.81
CA VAL A 402 28.79 0.52 11.28
C VAL A 402 28.36 0.59 12.74
N VAL A 403 27.08 0.34 12.99
CA VAL A 403 26.59 0.11 14.35
C VAL A 403 27.10 -1.27 14.76
N ARG A 404 28.18 -1.31 15.52
CA ARG A 404 28.60 -2.50 16.26
C ARG A 404 27.64 -2.69 17.42
N SER A 405 26.93 -3.81 17.42
CA SER A 405 26.19 -4.29 18.58
C SER A 405 27.14 -4.55 19.73
N ALA A 406 26.85 -4.02 20.89
CA ALA A 406 27.34 -4.47 22.17
C ALA A 406 26.18 -5.12 22.94
#